data_5cc575c15748dbd3c9bd9f0bacf3081a
#
_entry.id   5cc575c15748dbd3c9bd9f0bacf3081a
#
_cell.length_a   1.000
_cell.length_b   1.000
_cell.length_c   1.000
_cell.angle_alpha   90.00
_cell.angle_beta   90.00
_cell.angle_gamma   90.00
#
_symmetry.space_group_name_H-M   'P 1'
#
loop_
_entity.id
_entity.type
_entity.pdbx_description
1 polymer ?
#
loop_
_entity_poly.entity_id
_entity_poly.type
_entity_poly.pdbx_seq_one_letter_code
_entity_poly.pdbx_strand_id
1 'polypeptide(L)'
;MSALRKSESHGRIGEAVTYAKCWMNGIPAYHTGGLRSNFAGSDLIVETGDSRLKLWIQVKTGAPAHKDSVYLTQCAGDEDLHGEKFAADFVVFVNLDARKAQSHSHDGALNFEHLSFYVVPRADANRLYHDVVTNLAAKPKRDGGRRKLGNMAVHVPQEQMLEFRDAWQRIEAARLRT
;
A
#
# COMPACT_ATOMS: atom_id res chain seq x y z
N MET A 1 -16.69 18.31 3.01
CA MET A 1 -16.45 16.85 3.29
C MET A 1 -15.48 16.73 4.44
N SER A 2 -15.76 15.91 5.46
CA SER A 2 -14.84 15.71 6.59
C SER A 2 -13.60 14.92 6.13
N ALA A 3 -12.45 15.14 6.79
CA ALA A 3 -11.18 14.46 6.49
C ALA A 3 -11.30 12.92 6.52
N LEU A 4 -12.12 12.38 7.41
CA LEU A 4 -12.41 10.94 7.50
C LEU A 4 -13.06 10.38 6.22
N ARG A 5 -14.03 11.08 5.63
CA ARG A 5 -14.66 10.63 4.37
C ARG A 5 -13.68 10.65 3.19
N LYS A 6 -12.71 11.56 3.21
CA LYS A 6 -11.70 11.65 2.15
C LYS A 6 -10.72 10.48 2.21
N SER A 7 -10.28 10.08 3.39
CA SER A 7 -9.40 8.93 3.60
C SER A 7 -10.07 7.61 3.20
N GLU A 8 -11.33 7.41 3.58
CA GLU A 8 -12.11 6.22 3.22
C GLU A 8 -12.34 6.12 1.70
N SER A 9 -12.63 7.25 1.04
CA SER A 9 -12.77 7.29 -0.42
C SER A 9 -11.47 6.91 -1.13
N HIS A 10 -10.32 7.37 -0.65
CA HIS A 10 -9.02 7.02 -1.23
C HIS A 10 -8.73 5.51 -1.10
N GLY A 11 -9.05 4.91 0.06
CA GLY A 11 -8.91 3.46 0.25
C GLY A 11 -9.70 2.67 -0.79
N ARG A 12 -11.00 2.95 -0.91
CA ARG A 12 -11.90 2.28 -1.87
C ARG A 12 -11.46 2.46 -3.33
N ILE A 13 -10.97 3.64 -3.69
CA ILE A 13 -10.42 3.89 -5.04
C ILE A 13 -9.20 2.99 -5.27
N GLY A 14 -8.27 2.95 -4.31
CA GLY A 14 -7.08 2.12 -4.43
C GLY A 14 -7.38 0.64 -4.60
N GLU A 15 -8.33 0.11 -3.82
CA GLU A 15 -8.79 -1.28 -3.95
C GLU A 15 -9.38 -1.54 -5.35
N ALA A 16 -10.28 -0.67 -5.83
CA ALA A 16 -10.92 -0.82 -7.12
C ALA A 16 -9.92 -0.79 -8.29
N VAL A 17 -8.95 0.16 -8.27
CA VAL A 17 -7.95 0.26 -9.34
C VAL A 17 -6.93 -0.88 -9.25
N THR A 18 -6.58 -1.36 -8.07
CA THR A 18 -5.72 -2.54 -7.89
C THR A 18 -6.39 -3.79 -8.42
N TYR A 19 -7.67 -3.99 -8.12
CA TYR A 19 -8.47 -5.07 -8.67
C TYR A 19 -8.48 -5.05 -10.21
N ALA A 20 -8.76 -3.89 -10.81
CA ALA A 20 -8.72 -3.73 -12.26
C ALA A 20 -7.34 -4.06 -12.87
N LYS A 21 -6.27 -3.58 -12.21
CA LYS A 21 -4.88 -3.84 -12.62
C LYS A 21 -4.52 -5.33 -12.54
N CYS A 22 -4.98 -6.05 -11.52
CA CYS A 22 -4.79 -7.51 -11.47
C CYS A 22 -5.36 -8.18 -12.73
N TRP A 23 -6.62 -7.90 -13.08
CA TRP A 23 -7.25 -8.47 -14.26
C TRP A 23 -6.57 -8.05 -15.57
N MET A 24 -6.15 -6.80 -15.71
CA MET A 24 -5.40 -6.32 -16.87
C MET A 24 -4.04 -7.04 -17.04
N ASN A 25 -3.48 -7.57 -15.98
CA ASN A 25 -2.23 -8.35 -15.97
C ASN A 25 -2.47 -9.87 -15.97
N GLY A 26 -3.69 -10.33 -16.23
CA GLY A 26 -4.02 -11.75 -16.26
C GLY A 26 -4.04 -12.44 -14.87
N ILE A 27 -4.14 -11.67 -13.80
CA ILE A 27 -4.17 -12.15 -12.41
C ILE A 27 -5.63 -12.21 -11.94
N PRO A 28 -6.26 -13.40 -11.83
CA PRO A 28 -7.62 -13.53 -11.34
C PRO A 28 -7.67 -13.12 -9.85
N ALA A 29 -8.27 -11.99 -9.57
CA ALA A 29 -8.41 -11.45 -8.23
C ALA A 29 -9.88 -11.26 -7.85
N TYR A 30 -10.18 -11.32 -6.56
CA TYR A 30 -11.52 -11.14 -5.99
C TYR A 30 -11.45 -10.27 -4.76
N HIS A 31 -12.47 -9.44 -4.52
CA HIS A 31 -12.57 -8.64 -3.31
C HIS A 31 -12.89 -9.51 -2.09
N THR A 32 -12.22 -9.26 -0.97
CA THR A 32 -12.51 -9.92 0.31
C THR A 32 -13.75 -9.37 1.00
N GLY A 33 -14.19 -8.17 0.66
CA GLY A 33 -15.29 -7.45 1.30
C GLY A 33 -16.68 -8.12 1.24
N GLY A 34 -16.84 -9.20 0.44
CA GLY A 34 -18.04 -10.05 0.46
C GLY A 34 -17.90 -11.30 1.36
N LEU A 35 -16.69 -11.61 1.78
CA LEU A 35 -16.37 -12.71 2.67
C LEU A 35 -16.13 -12.10 4.04
N ARG A 36 -17.15 -12.10 4.93
CA ARG A 36 -17.12 -11.64 6.32
C ARG A 36 -15.86 -10.85 6.73
N SER A 37 -16.03 -9.71 7.35
CA SER A 37 -15.06 -8.70 7.82
C SER A 37 -13.86 -9.18 8.68
N ASN A 38 -13.51 -10.45 8.68
CA ASN A 38 -12.53 -11.06 9.58
C ASN A 38 -11.24 -11.52 8.93
N PHE A 39 -11.03 -11.26 7.63
CA PHE A 39 -9.68 -11.42 7.08
C PHE A 39 -8.90 -10.14 7.34
N ALA A 40 -8.45 -10.02 8.61
CA ALA A 40 -7.71 -8.88 9.10
C ALA A 40 -6.50 -8.63 8.17
N GLY A 41 -6.55 -7.52 7.43
CA GLY A 41 -5.41 -7.01 6.70
C GLY A 41 -5.28 -7.39 5.24
N SER A 42 -6.30 -7.98 4.58
CA SER A 42 -6.29 -8.22 3.13
C SER A 42 -7.55 -7.70 2.45
N ASP A 43 -7.36 -7.10 1.29
CA ASP A 43 -8.41 -6.44 0.51
C ASP A 43 -8.81 -7.27 -0.72
N LEU A 44 -7.85 -8.02 -1.29
CA LEU A 44 -8.07 -8.90 -2.44
C LEU A 44 -7.49 -10.30 -2.17
N ILE A 45 -8.09 -11.30 -2.84
CA ILE A 45 -7.62 -12.67 -2.92
C ILE A 45 -7.28 -12.96 -4.37
N VAL A 46 -6.16 -13.63 -4.62
CA VAL A 46 -5.74 -14.14 -5.92
C VAL A 46 -5.79 -15.66 -5.91
N GLU A 47 -6.40 -16.25 -6.92
CA GLU A 47 -6.37 -17.70 -7.13
C GLU A 47 -4.99 -18.16 -7.58
N THR A 48 -4.52 -19.28 -7.01
CA THR A 48 -3.28 -19.94 -7.40
C THR A 48 -3.56 -21.13 -8.33
N GLY A 49 -2.52 -21.75 -8.84
CA GLY A 49 -2.64 -22.99 -9.60
C GLY A 49 -3.24 -24.15 -8.79
N ASP A 50 -3.00 -24.19 -7.48
CA ASP A 50 -3.71 -25.07 -6.55
C ASP A 50 -4.93 -24.34 -5.99
N SER A 51 -6.13 -24.83 -6.29
CA SER A 51 -7.40 -24.24 -5.82
C SER A 51 -7.54 -24.18 -4.29
N ARG A 52 -6.71 -24.93 -3.55
CA ARG A 52 -6.68 -24.92 -2.07
C ARG A 52 -5.88 -23.78 -1.50
N LEU A 53 -4.96 -23.21 -2.29
CA LEU A 53 -4.10 -22.13 -1.87
C LEU A 53 -4.59 -20.81 -2.44
N LYS A 54 -4.41 -19.74 -1.69
CA LYS A 54 -4.77 -18.39 -2.09
C LYS A 54 -3.64 -17.44 -1.74
N LEU A 55 -3.38 -16.47 -2.59
CA LEU A 55 -2.52 -15.35 -2.24
C LEU A 55 -3.38 -14.17 -1.78
N TRP A 56 -2.91 -13.53 -0.74
CA TRP A 56 -3.59 -12.39 -0.12
C TRP A 56 -2.89 -11.09 -0.49
N ILE A 57 -3.68 -10.10 -0.91
CA ILE A 57 -3.17 -8.77 -1.24
C ILE A 57 -3.81 -7.76 -0.30
N GLN A 58 -2.98 -6.94 0.32
CA GLN A 58 -3.40 -5.74 1.03
C GLN A 58 -3.14 -4.51 0.15
N VAL A 59 -4.08 -3.59 0.12
CA VAL A 59 -3.95 -2.33 -0.63
C VAL A 59 -3.77 -1.17 0.35
N LYS A 60 -2.78 -0.34 0.10
CA LYS A 60 -2.56 0.89 0.86
C LYS A 60 -2.52 2.06 -0.10
N THR A 61 -3.42 3.01 0.09
CA THR A 61 -3.59 4.16 -0.81
C THR A 61 -3.30 5.45 -0.09
N GLY A 62 -2.49 6.29 -0.71
CA GLY A 62 -2.18 7.61 -0.17
C GLY A 62 -1.52 8.52 -1.17
N ALA A 63 -1.29 9.76 -0.76
CA ALA A 63 -0.53 10.72 -1.54
C ALA A 63 0.90 10.80 -0.99
N PRO A 64 1.93 10.85 -1.84
CA PRO A 64 3.29 11.06 -1.40
C PRO A 64 3.44 12.45 -0.77
N ALA A 65 4.24 12.56 0.29
CA ALA A 65 4.53 13.84 0.93
C ALA A 65 5.36 14.75 0.03
N HIS A 66 6.25 14.16 -0.77
CA HIS A 66 7.14 14.82 -1.73
C HIS A 66 7.16 14.04 -3.04
N LYS A 67 7.54 14.70 -4.14
CA LYS A 67 7.57 14.10 -5.49
C LYS A 67 8.43 12.83 -5.59
N ASP A 68 9.49 12.75 -4.77
CA ASP A 68 10.47 11.66 -4.78
C ASP A 68 10.26 10.68 -3.60
N SER A 69 9.03 10.60 -3.09
CA SER A 69 8.66 9.68 -2.01
C SER A 69 7.45 8.84 -2.36
N VAL A 70 7.36 7.66 -1.75
CA VAL A 70 6.22 6.75 -1.83
C VAL A 70 5.58 6.65 -0.46
N TYR A 71 4.28 6.88 -0.39
CA TYR A 71 3.50 6.63 0.81
C TYR A 71 3.32 5.12 1.02
N LEU A 72 3.66 4.63 2.19
CA LEU A 72 3.41 3.23 2.58
C LEU A 72 2.09 3.10 3.35
N THR A 73 2.04 3.68 4.55
CA THR A 73 0.89 3.57 5.46
C THR A 73 1.01 4.58 6.58
N GLN A 74 0.14 4.47 7.59
CA GLN A 74 0.26 5.21 8.83
C GLN A 74 0.90 4.36 9.92
N CYS A 75 1.79 4.97 10.70
CA CYS A 75 2.28 4.44 11.97
C CYS A 75 1.25 4.78 13.04
N ALA A 76 0.83 3.81 13.82
CA ALA A 76 -0.16 4.02 14.89
C ALA A 76 0.50 4.45 16.21
N GLY A 77 1.73 4.04 16.46
CA GLY A 77 2.44 4.35 17.69
C GLY A 77 3.73 3.56 17.87
N ASP A 78 4.26 3.56 19.08
CA ASP A 78 5.50 2.84 19.43
C ASP A 78 5.34 1.30 19.31
N GLU A 79 4.13 0.77 19.33
CA GLU A 79 3.82 -0.65 19.07
C GLU A 79 4.23 -1.10 17.69
N ASP A 80 4.23 -0.19 16.72
CA ASP A 80 4.65 -0.47 15.34
C ASP A 80 6.18 -0.69 15.18
N LEU A 81 6.96 -0.51 16.24
CA LEU A 81 8.38 -0.89 16.29
C LEU A 81 8.58 -2.41 16.41
N HIS A 82 7.55 -3.14 16.76
CA HIS A 82 7.61 -4.57 17.05
C HIS A 82 6.56 -5.32 16.23
N GLY A 83 6.94 -6.49 15.71
CA GLY A 83 6.05 -7.34 14.94
C GLY A 83 5.90 -6.96 13.46
N GLU A 84 5.12 -7.74 12.73
CA GLU A 84 4.84 -7.50 11.32
C GLU A 84 3.70 -6.46 11.16
N LYS A 85 3.93 -5.45 10.34
CA LYS A 85 2.91 -4.44 9.99
C LYS A 85 1.93 -4.95 8.94
N PHE A 86 2.42 -5.79 8.04
CA PHE A 86 1.66 -6.34 6.93
C PHE A 86 1.63 -7.87 7.03
N ALA A 87 0.43 -8.46 7.00
CA ALA A 87 0.21 -9.91 7.09
C ALA A 87 -0.08 -10.56 5.73
N ALA A 88 -0.55 -9.79 4.75
CA ALA A 88 -0.84 -10.28 3.40
C ALA A 88 0.43 -10.70 2.66
N ASP A 89 0.34 -11.62 1.70
CA ASP A 89 1.49 -12.11 0.92
C ASP A 89 2.12 -11.02 0.07
N PHE A 90 1.28 -10.08 -0.42
CA PHE A 90 1.68 -8.87 -1.13
C PHE A 90 1.00 -7.65 -0.57
N VAL A 91 1.70 -6.52 -0.60
CA VAL A 91 1.12 -5.20 -0.35
C VAL A 91 1.24 -4.39 -1.64
N VAL A 92 0.11 -3.86 -2.10
CA VAL A 92 0.09 -2.94 -3.24
C VAL A 92 -0.07 -1.52 -2.71
N PHE A 93 0.99 -0.73 -2.82
CA PHE A 93 0.93 0.69 -2.49
C PHE A 93 0.49 1.48 -3.72
N VAL A 94 -0.66 2.12 -3.61
CA VAL A 94 -1.23 2.98 -4.65
C VAL A 94 -0.98 4.43 -4.27
N ASN A 95 -0.12 5.09 -5.00
CA ASN A 95 0.22 6.48 -4.75
C ASN A 95 -0.52 7.40 -5.74
N LEU A 96 -1.27 8.33 -5.17
CA LEU A 96 -2.06 9.32 -5.90
C LEU A 96 -1.17 10.54 -6.18
N ASP A 97 -0.88 10.85 -7.42
CA ASP A 97 -0.25 12.13 -7.78
C ASP A 97 -1.30 13.25 -7.72
N ALA A 98 -1.47 13.80 -6.51
CA ALA A 98 -2.46 14.85 -6.24
C ALA A 98 -2.25 16.11 -7.11
N ARG A 99 -1.03 16.38 -7.60
CA ARG A 99 -0.74 17.55 -8.44
C ARG A 99 -1.28 17.36 -9.86
N LYS A 100 -1.09 16.17 -10.41
CA LYS A 100 -1.64 15.83 -11.72
C LYS A 100 -3.16 15.70 -11.66
N ALA A 101 -3.71 15.09 -10.61
CA ALA A 101 -5.15 14.99 -10.41
C ALA A 101 -5.85 16.36 -10.34
N GLN A 102 -5.19 17.38 -9.78
CA GLN A 102 -5.77 18.74 -9.71
C GLN A 102 -5.70 19.50 -11.04
N SER A 103 -4.73 19.23 -11.89
CA SER A 103 -4.57 19.94 -13.17
C SER A 103 -5.57 19.52 -14.25
N HIS A 104 -6.25 18.39 -14.09
CA HIS A 104 -7.18 17.82 -15.08
C HIS A 104 -8.62 17.73 -14.56
N SER A 105 -8.97 18.40 -13.46
CA SER A 105 -10.22 18.20 -12.73
C SER A 105 -11.43 18.91 -13.30
N HIS A 106 -11.46 19.30 -14.59
CA HIS A 106 -12.71 19.81 -15.16
C HIS A 106 -13.81 18.74 -15.30
N ASP A 107 -13.45 17.45 -15.39
CA ASP A 107 -14.42 16.37 -15.58
C ASP A 107 -14.47 15.34 -14.45
N GLY A 108 -13.73 15.51 -13.35
CA GLY A 108 -13.76 14.56 -12.22
C GLY A 108 -13.27 13.15 -12.52
N ALA A 109 -12.75 12.88 -13.71
CA ALA A 109 -12.27 11.57 -14.12
C ALA A 109 -10.90 11.30 -13.49
N LEU A 110 -10.83 10.19 -12.73
CA LEU A 110 -9.56 9.60 -12.30
C LEU A 110 -8.83 9.04 -13.52
N ASN A 111 -7.77 9.73 -13.96
CA ASN A 111 -6.91 9.16 -14.98
C ASN A 111 -5.90 8.22 -14.31
N PHE A 112 -5.83 6.96 -14.77
CA PHE A 112 -4.85 5.96 -14.29
C PHE A 112 -3.39 6.42 -14.41
N GLU A 113 -3.09 7.36 -15.32
CA GLU A 113 -1.76 7.97 -15.48
C GLU A 113 -1.30 8.77 -14.25
N HIS A 114 -2.24 9.12 -13.36
CA HIS A 114 -1.94 9.82 -12.10
C HIS A 114 -1.71 8.87 -10.93
N LEU A 115 -1.74 7.57 -11.17
CA LEU A 115 -1.53 6.54 -10.17
C LEU A 115 -0.20 5.85 -10.41
N SER A 116 0.54 5.65 -9.34
CA SER A 116 1.71 4.78 -9.31
C SER A 116 1.45 3.57 -8.43
N PHE A 117 1.73 2.39 -8.95
CA PHE A 117 1.53 1.12 -8.25
C PHE A 117 2.88 0.52 -7.89
N TYR A 118 3.01 0.05 -6.66
CA TYR A 118 4.18 -0.66 -6.18
C TYR A 118 3.73 -1.99 -5.58
N VAL A 119 4.10 -3.09 -6.25
CA VAL A 119 3.72 -4.45 -5.87
C VAL A 119 4.85 -5.05 -5.03
N VAL A 120 4.67 -5.09 -3.73
CA VAL A 120 5.74 -5.39 -2.77
C VAL A 120 5.43 -6.69 -2.03
N PRO A 121 6.33 -7.71 -2.06
CA PRO A 121 6.20 -8.89 -1.23
C PRO A 121 6.17 -8.53 0.27
N ARG A 122 5.46 -9.33 1.08
CA ARG A 122 5.30 -9.11 2.53
C ARG A 122 6.61 -8.81 3.25
N ALA A 123 7.63 -9.62 3.01
CA ALA A 123 8.92 -9.47 3.69
C ALA A 123 9.56 -8.10 3.40
N ASP A 124 9.55 -7.67 2.13
CA ASP A 124 10.09 -6.37 1.72
C ASP A 124 9.25 -5.22 2.25
N ALA A 125 7.91 -5.34 2.24
CA ALA A 125 7.02 -4.32 2.76
C ALA A 125 7.26 -4.09 4.26
N ASN A 126 7.39 -5.17 5.04
CA ASN A 126 7.70 -5.08 6.47
C ASN A 126 9.10 -4.49 6.70
N ARG A 127 10.12 -4.94 5.96
CA ARG A 127 11.48 -4.40 6.04
C ARG A 127 11.51 -2.89 5.79
N LEU A 128 10.95 -2.45 4.65
CA LEU A 128 10.89 -1.02 4.29
C LEU A 128 10.18 -0.19 5.36
N TYR A 129 9.08 -0.71 5.90
CA TYR A 129 8.34 -0.04 6.96
C TYR A 129 9.18 0.10 8.23
N HIS A 130 9.78 -1.00 8.72
CA HIS A 130 10.57 -1.03 9.94
C HIS A 130 11.81 -0.16 9.84
N ASP A 131 12.49 -0.14 8.71
CA ASP A 131 13.67 0.71 8.49
C ASP A 131 13.33 2.19 8.69
N VAL A 132 12.19 2.64 8.15
CA VAL A 132 11.76 4.05 8.32
C VAL A 132 11.35 4.32 9.76
N VAL A 133 10.52 3.46 10.35
CA VAL A 133 9.96 3.68 11.69
C VAL A 133 11.07 3.65 12.75
N THR A 134 12.01 2.72 12.65
CA THR A 134 13.19 2.62 13.54
C THR A 134 14.08 3.86 13.41
N ASN A 135 14.37 4.30 12.18
CA ASN A 135 15.15 5.51 11.94
C ASN A 135 14.47 6.77 12.49
N LEU A 136 13.13 6.83 12.41
CA LEU A 136 12.36 7.94 12.98
C LEU A 136 12.37 7.92 14.50
N ALA A 137 12.23 6.74 15.12
CA ALA A 137 12.29 6.57 16.59
C ALA A 137 13.67 6.91 17.17
N ALA A 138 14.74 6.60 16.41
CA ALA A 138 16.12 6.89 16.82
C ALA A 138 16.46 8.40 16.78
N LYS A 139 15.72 9.23 16.03
CA LYS A 139 15.97 10.67 15.96
C LYS A 139 15.51 11.36 17.26
N PRO A 140 16.40 12.06 17.97
CA PRO A 140 16.00 12.81 19.16
C PRO A 140 15.01 13.93 18.80
N LYS A 141 14.20 14.32 19.75
CA LYS A 141 13.43 15.57 19.66
C LYS A 141 14.38 16.77 19.73
N ARG A 142 13.87 17.97 19.33
CA ARG A 142 14.62 19.22 19.47
C ARG A 142 15.07 19.53 20.90
N ASP A 143 14.34 19.03 21.90
CA ASP A 143 14.63 19.15 23.33
C ASP A 143 15.54 18.04 23.88
N GLY A 144 16.07 17.16 23.01
CA GLY A 144 16.91 16.02 23.37
C GLY A 144 16.14 14.80 23.88
N GLY A 145 14.81 14.89 24.03
CA GLY A 145 13.99 13.79 24.50
C GLY A 145 13.79 12.69 23.46
N ARG A 146 13.33 11.51 23.90
CA ARG A 146 12.94 10.41 23.00
C ARG A 146 11.73 10.81 22.15
N ARG A 147 11.81 10.56 20.85
CA ARG A 147 10.67 10.75 19.96
C ARG A 147 9.67 9.61 20.19
N LYS A 148 8.44 9.94 20.59
CA LYS A 148 7.33 9.00 20.54
C LYS A 148 6.80 8.97 19.11
N LEU A 149 6.62 7.77 18.58
CA LEU A 149 5.92 7.58 17.33
C LEU A 149 4.43 7.84 17.61
N GLY A 150 3.81 8.65 16.78
CA GLY A 150 2.38 8.94 16.84
C GLY A 150 1.72 8.54 15.54
N ASN A 151 0.45 8.87 15.39
CA ASN A 151 -0.28 8.66 14.16
C ASN A 151 0.31 9.54 13.03
N MET A 152 1.27 8.99 12.29
CA MET A 152 2.03 9.68 11.26
C MET A 152 2.11 8.88 9.98
N ALA A 153 2.13 9.56 8.84
CA ALA A 153 2.35 8.93 7.56
C ALA A 153 3.81 8.47 7.41
N VAL A 154 3.99 7.23 6.96
CA VAL A 154 5.28 6.62 6.69
C VAL A 154 5.54 6.70 5.19
N HIS A 155 6.67 7.27 4.82
CA HIS A 155 7.11 7.44 3.45
C HIS A 155 8.52 6.89 3.28
N VAL A 156 8.80 6.33 2.11
CA VAL A 156 10.14 5.89 1.71
C VAL A 156 10.59 6.67 0.48
N PRO A 157 11.90 6.84 0.25
CA PRO A 157 12.42 7.37 -1.00
C PRO A 157 11.94 6.54 -2.19
N GLN A 158 11.56 7.19 -3.28
CA GLN A 158 11.04 6.50 -4.47
C GLN A 158 12.07 5.53 -5.07
N GLU A 159 13.35 5.83 -4.97
CA GLU A 159 14.45 4.99 -5.45
C GLU A 159 14.44 3.58 -4.83
N GLN A 160 14.04 3.46 -3.55
CA GLN A 160 13.92 2.18 -2.85
C GLN A 160 12.71 1.35 -3.32
N MET A 161 11.82 1.96 -4.09
CA MET A 161 10.58 1.35 -4.57
C MET A 161 10.61 1.05 -6.07
N LEU A 162 11.66 1.43 -6.79
CA LEU A 162 11.72 1.32 -8.26
C LEU A 162 11.56 -0.12 -8.75
N GLU A 163 12.17 -1.09 -8.07
CA GLU A 163 12.07 -2.51 -8.43
C GLU A 163 10.66 -3.10 -8.23
N PHE A 164 9.83 -2.44 -7.42
CA PHE A 164 8.46 -2.87 -7.14
C PHE A 164 7.44 -2.14 -8.01
N ARG A 165 7.86 -1.13 -8.78
CA ARG A 165 6.97 -0.33 -9.59
C ARG A 165 6.37 -1.18 -10.71
N ASP A 166 5.05 -1.24 -10.75
CA ASP A 166 4.26 -2.05 -11.70
C ASP A 166 4.73 -3.51 -11.80
N ALA A 167 5.31 -4.07 -10.73
CA ALA A 167 5.91 -5.40 -10.69
C ALA A 167 4.86 -6.53 -10.53
N TRP A 168 3.79 -6.48 -11.31
CA TRP A 168 2.66 -7.44 -11.27
C TRP A 168 3.08 -8.87 -11.54
N GLN A 169 4.15 -9.09 -12.33
CA GLN A 169 4.75 -10.39 -12.59
C GLN A 169 5.21 -11.13 -11.32
N ARG A 170 5.44 -10.40 -10.21
CA ARG A 170 5.79 -11.02 -8.91
C ARG A 170 4.61 -11.82 -8.33
N ILE A 171 3.39 -11.28 -8.44
CA ILE A 171 2.17 -12.00 -8.02
C ILE A 171 1.93 -13.17 -8.94
N GLU A 172 2.06 -12.97 -10.27
CA GLU A 172 1.88 -14.03 -11.24
C GLU A 172 2.88 -15.18 -11.01
N ALA A 173 4.15 -14.88 -10.80
CA ALA A 173 5.16 -15.87 -10.50
C ALA A 173 4.90 -16.61 -9.18
N ALA A 174 4.37 -15.95 -8.16
CA ALA A 174 4.03 -16.57 -6.89
C ALA A 174 2.83 -17.51 -7.03
N ARG A 175 1.76 -17.10 -7.76
CA ARG A 175 0.57 -17.92 -7.94
C ARG A 175 0.82 -19.18 -8.79
N LEU A 176 1.84 -19.19 -9.65
CA LEU A 176 2.20 -20.33 -10.48
C LEU A 176 3.14 -21.33 -9.76
N ARG A 177 3.78 -20.93 -8.67
CA ARG A 177 4.65 -21.79 -7.87
C ARG A 177 3.91 -22.61 -6.80
N THR A 178 2.69 -22.21 -6.51
CA THR A 178 1.80 -22.84 -5.54
C THR A 178 0.74 -23.66 -6.26
#